data_141239390408abb5abb05c699d04c752
#
_entry.id   141239390408abb5abb05c699d04c752
#
_cell.length_a   1.000
_cell.length_b   1.000
_cell.length_c   1.000
_cell.angle_alpha   90.00
_cell.angle_beta   90.00
_cell.angle_gamma   90.00
#
_symmetry.space_group_name_H-M   'P 1'
#
loop_
_entity.id
_entity.type
_entity.pdbx_description
1 polymer ?
#
loop_
_entity_poly.entity_id
_entity_poly.type
_entity_poly.pdbx_seq_one_letter_code
_entity_poly.pdbx_strand_id
1 'polypeptide(L)'
;FYLCCLFAVSCTCGNESVYQQHLIRIDEALEHADEYVNMKQQKISTIENMLNSRGVTPLQQYHIYRQLFIEYQPFQFDKAKETLERQLVIAKQIASDSLQHCTMLDMAMLHTTAGFYLEADEIFAQIDTASLTLDQKVYWYDARQKFLHDYQEYVTTSSIEVPDASQITRYQDRILEITSDDMPLN
;
A
#
# COMPACT_ATOMS: atom_id res chain seq x y z
N PHE A 1 -53.54 -3.03 47.71
CA PHE A 1 -52.97 -4.26 47.13
C PHE A 1 -52.80 -4.03 45.62
N TYR A 2 -51.65 -3.84 45.14
CA TYR A 2 -50.89 -4.32 44.02
C TYR A 2 -49.87 -3.24 43.61
N LEU A 3 -48.67 -3.42 44.17
CA LEU A 3 -47.45 -2.72 43.75
C LEU A 3 -46.97 -3.44 42.51
N CYS A 4 -47.13 -2.86 41.33
CA CYS A 4 -46.49 -3.33 40.09
C CYS A 4 -45.24 -2.54 39.85
N CYS A 5 -44.10 -3.18 40.06
CA CYS A 5 -42.77 -2.70 39.71
C CYS A 5 -42.65 -2.44 38.20
N LEU A 6 -42.56 -1.19 37.82
CA LEU A 6 -42.06 -0.79 36.50
C LEU A 6 -40.53 -0.75 36.56
N PHE A 7 -39.89 -1.88 36.24
CA PHE A 7 -38.52 -1.91 35.83
C PHE A 7 -38.49 -1.42 34.39
N ALA A 8 -38.27 -0.12 34.19
CA ALA A 8 -37.87 0.41 32.93
C ALA A 8 -36.43 -0.02 32.66
N VAL A 9 -36.28 -0.94 31.73
CA VAL A 9 -34.96 -1.30 31.15
C VAL A 9 -34.44 -0.13 30.36
N SER A 10 -33.63 0.69 31.03
CA SER A 10 -32.80 1.72 30.33
C SER A 10 -31.50 1.06 29.92
N CYS A 11 -31.53 0.42 28.77
CA CYS A 11 -30.30 -0.07 28.16
C CYS A 11 -30.46 0.09 26.67
N THR A 12 -29.73 1.08 26.08
CA THR A 12 -29.21 1.14 24.71
C THR A 12 -29.04 2.56 24.17
N CYS A 13 -28.88 3.60 24.99
CA CYS A 13 -28.68 4.97 24.46
C CYS A 13 -27.22 5.35 24.13
N GLY A 14 -26.21 4.51 24.49
CA GLY A 14 -24.80 4.86 24.26
C GLY A 14 -24.30 4.56 22.85
N ASN A 15 -24.77 3.47 22.25
CA ASN A 15 -24.26 3.02 20.94
C ASN A 15 -24.91 3.77 19.77
N GLU A 16 -26.15 4.17 19.90
CA GLU A 16 -26.89 4.89 18.86
C GLU A 16 -26.34 6.30 18.65
N SER A 17 -25.91 6.97 19.70
CA SER A 17 -25.27 8.30 19.63
C SER A 17 -23.92 8.27 18.91
N VAL A 18 -23.10 7.27 19.17
CA VAL A 18 -21.78 7.10 18.49
C VAL A 18 -21.98 6.77 17.01
N TYR A 19 -22.92 5.88 16.71
CA TYR A 19 -23.25 5.53 15.31
C TYR A 19 -23.78 6.72 14.53
N GLN A 20 -24.67 7.53 15.10
CA GLN A 20 -25.17 8.76 14.48
C GLN A 20 -24.05 9.78 14.22
N GLN A 21 -23.09 9.93 15.13
CA GLN A 21 -21.93 10.80 14.93
C GLN A 21 -21.04 10.32 13.76
N HIS A 22 -20.88 9.00 13.59
CA HIS A 22 -20.14 8.47 12.45
C HIS A 22 -20.88 8.69 11.13
N LEU A 23 -22.19 8.55 11.10
CA LEU A 23 -22.99 8.84 9.90
C LEU A 23 -22.90 10.30 9.49
N ILE A 24 -23.02 11.23 10.45
CA ILE A 24 -22.85 12.67 10.17
C ILE A 24 -21.48 12.96 9.57
N ARG A 25 -20.41 12.37 10.10
CA ARG A 25 -19.06 12.53 9.55
C ARG A 25 -18.90 11.97 8.14
N ILE A 26 -19.60 10.89 7.84
CA ILE A 26 -19.62 10.31 6.49
C ILE A 26 -20.37 11.26 5.54
N ASP A 27 -21.51 11.76 5.95
CA ASP A 27 -22.30 12.71 5.16
C ASP A 27 -21.51 14.00 4.89
N GLU A 28 -20.88 14.59 5.92
CA GLU A 28 -19.99 15.75 5.78
C GLU A 28 -18.83 15.47 4.80
N ALA A 29 -18.21 14.28 4.89
CA ALA A 29 -17.14 13.90 3.99
C ALA A 29 -17.63 13.74 2.54
N LEU A 30 -18.83 13.21 2.33
CA LEU A 30 -19.46 13.10 1.01
C LEU A 30 -19.83 14.46 0.42
N GLU A 31 -20.33 15.39 1.23
CA GLU A 31 -20.64 16.77 0.80
C GLU A 31 -19.38 17.51 0.32
N HIS A 32 -18.21 17.21 0.93
CA HIS A 32 -16.92 17.82 0.55
C HIS A 32 -16.10 16.96 -0.43
N ALA A 33 -16.65 15.84 -0.96
CA ALA A 33 -15.92 14.94 -1.83
C ALA A 33 -15.32 15.63 -3.05
N ASP A 34 -16.08 16.55 -3.69
CA ASP A 34 -15.60 17.29 -4.86
C ASP A 34 -14.43 18.22 -4.53
N GLU A 35 -14.40 18.81 -3.34
CA GLU A 35 -13.28 19.65 -2.87
C GLU A 35 -12.02 18.81 -2.71
N TYR A 36 -12.13 17.62 -2.11
CA TYR A 36 -11.01 16.70 -1.96
C TYR A 36 -10.48 16.21 -3.30
N VAL A 37 -11.38 15.88 -4.23
CA VAL A 37 -11.00 15.48 -5.60
C VAL A 37 -10.26 16.63 -6.31
N ASN A 38 -10.77 17.85 -6.22
CA ASN A 38 -10.15 19.01 -6.83
C ASN A 38 -8.77 19.33 -6.23
N MET A 39 -8.62 19.28 -4.91
CA MET A 39 -7.32 19.45 -4.25
C MET A 39 -6.32 18.37 -4.69
N LYS A 40 -6.76 17.13 -4.78
CA LYS A 40 -5.93 15.99 -5.25
C LYS A 40 -5.47 16.22 -6.67
N GLN A 41 -6.39 16.59 -7.56
CA GLN A 41 -6.09 16.86 -8.97
C GLN A 41 -5.13 18.05 -9.13
N GLN A 42 -5.29 19.10 -8.37
CA GLN A 42 -4.36 20.24 -8.37
C GLN A 42 -2.96 19.84 -7.91
N LYS A 43 -2.86 18.99 -6.87
CA LYS A 43 -1.58 18.45 -6.40
C LYS A 43 -0.89 17.62 -7.48
N ILE A 44 -1.62 16.70 -8.11
CA ILE A 44 -1.12 15.88 -9.21
C ILE A 44 -0.63 16.77 -10.36
N SER A 45 -1.45 17.73 -10.83
CA SER A 45 -1.08 18.64 -11.90
C SER A 45 0.16 19.47 -11.56
N THR A 46 0.32 19.87 -10.30
CA THR A 46 1.52 20.57 -9.84
C THR A 46 2.76 19.69 -9.97
N ILE A 47 2.69 18.42 -9.58
CA ILE A 47 3.79 17.47 -9.68
C ILE A 47 4.10 17.16 -11.15
N GLU A 48 3.07 16.94 -12.01
CA GLU A 48 3.24 16.72 -13.44
C GLU A 48 3.95 17.90 -14.14
N ASN A 49 3.62 19.13 -13.74
CA ASN A 49 4.28 20.33 -14.29
C ASN A 49 5.77 20.40 -13.95
N MET A 50 6.23 19.76 -12.86
CA MET A 50 7.66 19.68 -12.55
C MET A 50 8.45 18.91 -13.61
N LEU A 51 7.84 17.90 -14.25
CA LEU A 51 8.49 17.15 -15.36
C LEU A 51 8.80 18.04 -16.56
N ASN A 52 8.03 19.08 -16.78
CA ASN A 52 8.19 20.02 -17.91
C ASN A 52 9.19 21.14 -17.63
N SER A 53 9.76 21.19 -16.42
CA SER A 53 10.73 22.21 -16.02
C SER A 53 12.07 22.05 -16.78
N ARG A 54 12.70 23.16 -17.14
CA ARG A 54 14.00 23.12 -17.83
C ARG A 54 15.09 22.54 -16.93
N GLY A 55 15.88 21.61 -17.46
CA GLY A 55 17.06 21.07 -16.79
C GLY A 55 16.76 19.98 -15.75
N VAL A 56 15.57 19.40 -15.76
CA VAL A 56 15.25 18.25 -14.88
C VAL A 56 16.14 17.06 -15.26
N THR A 57 16.94 16.60 -14.31
CA THR A 57 17.82 15.45 -14.49
C THR A 57 17.03 14.13 -14.46
N PRO A 58 17.56 13.02 -15.03
CA PRO A 58 16.88 11.71 -14.93
C PRO A 58 16.57 11.29 -13.49
N LEU A 59 17.48 11.54 -12.55
CA LEU A 59 17.22 11.23 -11.13
C LEU A 59 16.07 12.06 -10.54
N GLN A 60 16.00 13.35 -10.90
CA GLN A 60 14.87 14.21 -10.50
C GLN A 60 13.56 13.73 -11.12
N GLN A 61 13.57 13.31 -12.41
CA GLN A 61 12.39 12.71 -13.06
C GLN A 61 11.92 11.45 -12.30
N TYR A 62 12.86 10.57 -11.92
CA TYR A 62 12.55 9.39 -11.11
C TYR A 62 11.80 9.78 -9.84
N HIS A 63 12.28 10.77 -9.09
CA HIS A 63 11.64 11.22 -7.85
C HIS A 63 10.27 11.89 -8.08
N ILE A 64 10.11 12.62 -9.20
CA ILE A 64 8.81 13.21 -9.56
C ILE A 64 7.79 12.09 -9.86
N TYR A 65 8.19 11.08 -10.64
CA TYR A 65 7.31 9.93 -10.89
C TYR A 65 6.99 9.15 -9.61
N ARG A 66 7.93 9.04 -8.66
CA ARG A 66 7.64 8.45 -7.35
C ARG A 66 6.57 9.24 -6.58
N GLN A 67 6.61 10.56 -6.63
CA GLN A 67 5.56 11.40 -6.03
C GLN A 67 4.22 11.17 -6.74
N LEU A 68 4.20 11.10 -8.06
CA LEU A 68 2.97 10.80 -8.83
C LEU A 68 2.42 9.41 -8.49
N PHE A 69 3.27 8.40 -8.34
CA PHE A 69 2.87 7.07 -7.91
C PHE A 69 2.14 7.12 -6.56
N ILE A 70 2.71 7.79 -5.56
CA ILE A 70 2.10 7.94 -4.23
C ILE A 70 0.72 8.63 -4.31
N GLU A 71 0.58 9.60 -5.22
CA GLU A 71 -0.69 10.28 -5.40
C GLU A 71 -1.73 9.43 -6.12
N TYR A 72 -1.35 8.60 -7.11
CA TYR A 72 -2.26 7.78 -7.89
C TYR A 72 -2.62 6.44 -7.24
N GLN A 73 -1.68 5.84 -6.48
CA GLN A 73 -1.82 4.51 -5.88
C GLN A 73 -3.15 4.26 -5.15
N PRO A 74 -3.73 5.20 -4.38
CA PRO A 74 -4.95 4.94 -3.63
C PRO A 74 -6.23 4.84 -4.46
N PHE A 75 -6.24 5.33 -5.73
CA PHE A 75 -7.50 5.49 -6.47
C PHE A 75 -7.42 5.32 -7.99
N GLN A 76 -6.22 5.27 -8.59
CA GLN A 76 -6.03 5.15 -10.04
C GLN A 76 -4.93 4.15 -10.37
N PHE A 77 -5.27 2.85 -10.34
CA PHE A 77 -4.32 1.76 -10.59
C PHE A 77 -3.53 1.94 -11.88
N ASP A 78 -4.21 2.22 -13.02
CA ASP A 78 -3.54 2.34 -14.32
C ASP A 78 -2.51 3.48 -14.34
N LYS A 79 -2.85 4.62 -13.72
CA LYS A 79 -1.92 5.76 -13.60
C LYS A 79 -0.77 5.46 -12.65
N ALA A 80 -1.03 4.81 -11.53
CA ALA A 80 0.00 4.35 -10.61
C ALA A 80 0.98 3.40 -11.31
N LYS A 81 0.46 2.42 -12.06
CA LYS A 81 1.26 1.48 -12.85
C LYS A 81 2.09 2.20 -13.90
N GLU A 82 1.50 3.11 -14.69
CA GLU A 82 2.23 3.90 -15.70
C GLU A 82 3.40 4.68 -15.07
N THR A 83 3.19 5.29 -13.90
CA THR A 83 4.27 6.03 -13.21
C THR A 83 5.42 5.12 -12.78
N LEU A 84 5.12 3.91 -12.29
CA LEU A 84 6.14 2.92 -11.93
C LEU A 84 6.89 2.40 -13.16
N GLU A 85 6.20 2.17 -14.28
CA GLU A 85 6.85 1.79 -15.54
C GLU A 85 7.83 2.87 -16.01
N ARG A 86 7.46 4.17 -15.91
CA ARG A 86 8.33 5.29 -16.19
C ARG A 86 9.54 5.34 -15.25
N GLN A 87 9.32 5.15 -13.94
CA GLN A 87 10.41 5.07 -12.97
C GLN A 87 11.39 3.95 -13.30
N LEU A 88 10.90 2.76 -13.66
CA LEU A 88 11.75 1.61 -13.99
C LEU A 88 12.62 1.89 -15.24
N VAL A 89 12.06 2.52 -16.26
CA VAL A 89 12.81 2.95 -17.45
C VAL A 89 13.94 3.90 -17.06
N ILE A 90 13.64 4.90 -16.23
CA ILE A 90 14.63 5.88 -15.77
C ILE A 90 15.70 5.22 -14.89
N ALA A 91 15.31 4.33 -13.95
CA ALA A 91 16.24 3.62 -13.10
C ALA A 91 17.24 2.76 -13.92
N LYS A 92 16.76 2.13 -15.02
CA LYS A 92 17.61 1.42 -15.98
C LYS A 92 18.53 2.38 -16.75
N GLN A 93 18.00 3.52 -17.19
CA GLN A 93 18.77 4.54 -17.92
C GLN A 93 19.94 5.10 -17.10
N ILE A 94 19.75 5.33 -15.80
CA ILE A 94 20.81 5.80 -14.89
C ILE A 94 21.64 4.66 -14.31
N ALA A 95 21.39 3.41 -14.72
CA ALA A 95 22.08 2.20 -14.27
C ALA A 95 22.11 2.04 -12.74
N SER A 96 21.00 2.31 -12.08
CA SER A 96 20.87 2.17 -10.61
C SER A 96 20.04 0.94 -10.26
N ASP A 97 20.71 -0.16 -9.90
CA ASP A 97 20.06 -1.40 -9.49
C ASP A 97 19.17 -1.19 -8.24
N SER A 98 19.64 -0.36 -7.30
CA SER A 98 18.86 -0.05 -6.09
C SER A 98 17.53 0.63 -6.42
N LEU A 99 17.49 1.59 -7.36
CA LEU A 99 16.23 2.23 -7.77
C LEU A 99 15.35 1.27 -8.59
N GLN A 100 15.96 0.39 -9.39
CA GLN A 100 15.21 -0.66 -10.09
C GLN A 100 14.51 -1.59 -9.09
N HIS A 101 15.24 -2.08 -8.08
CA HIS A 101 14.65 -2.94 -7.05
C HIS A 101 13.53 -2.25 -6.26
N CYS A 102 13.73 -0.99 -5.84
CA CYS A 102 12.67 -0.21 -5.17
C CYS A 102 11.42 -0.12 -6.04
N THR A 103 11.59 0.20 -7.33
CA THR A 103 10.45 0.32 -8.25
C THR A 103 9.75 -1.01 -8.46
N MET A 104 10.50 -2.11 -8.61
CA MET A 104 9.93 -3.46 -8.78
C MET A 104 9.16 -3.90 -7.52
N LEU A 105 9.66 -3.59 -6.32
CA LEU A 105 8.95 -3.85 -5.08
C LEU A 105 7.64 -3.05 -4.99
N ASP A 106 7.66 -1.77 -5.34
CA ASP A 106 6.45 -0.94 -5.41
C ASP A 106 5.44 -1.49 -6.45
N MET A 107 5.93 -1.99 -7.61
CA MET A 107 5.08 -2.64 -8.63
C MET A 107 4.44 -3.93 -8.10
N ALA A 108 5.21 -4.80 -7.46
CA ALA A 108 4.70 -6.04 -6.89
C ALA A 108 3.64 -5.76 -5.82
N MET A 109 3.87 -4.76 -4.97
CA MET A 109 2.92 -4.35 -3.93
C MET A 109 1.65 -3.73 -4.54
N LEU A 110 1.76 -2.92 -5.58
CA LEU A 110 0.61 -2.35 -6.31
C LEU A 110 -0.27 -3.45 -6.89
N HIS A 111 0.34 -4.45 -7.56
CA HIS A 111 -0.39 -5.57 -8.14
C HIS A 111 -1.03 -6.45 -7.06
N THR A 112 -0.31 -6.73 -5.97
CA THR A 112 -0.85 -7.46 -4.80
C THR A 112 -2.11 -6.78 -4.25
N THR A 113 -2.02 -5.47 -4.01
CA THR A 113 -3.14 -4.70 -3.44
C THR A 113 -4.35 -4.64 -4.37
N ALA A 114 -4.12 -4.70 -5.69
CA ALA A 114 -5.17 -4.72 -6.71
C ALA A 114 -5.72 -6.14 -6.99
N GLY A 115 -5.16 -7.19 -6.36
CA GLY A 115 -5.58 -8.57 -6.56
C GLY A 115 -5.00 -9.24 -7.81
N PHE A 116 -4.03 -8.62 -8.48
CA PHE A 116 -3.30 -9.19 -9.63
C PHE A 116 -2.14 -10.06 -9.13
N TYR A 117 -2.49 -11.17 -8.48
CA TYR A 117 -1.51 -12.01 -7.77
C TYR A 117 -0.52 -12.72 -8.69
N LEU A 118 -0.94 -13.11 -9.90
CA LEU A 118 -0.03 -13.76 -10.85
C LEU A 118 1.07 -12.80 -11.30
N GLU A 119 0.69 -11.60 -11.70
CA GLU A 119 1.61 -10.54 -12.11
C GLU A 119 2.52 -10.11 -10.94
N ALA A 120 1.98 -10.03 -9.73
CA ALA A 120 2.77 -9.72 -8.54
C ALA A 120 3.84 -10.79 -8.28
N ASP A 121 3.49 -12.08 -8.38
CA ASP A 121 4.45 -13.18 -8.18
C ASP A 121 5.54 -13.21 -9.25
N GLU A 122 5.18 -12.94 -10.51
CA GLU A 122 6.14 -12.81 -11.62
C GLU A 122 7.14 -11.67 -11.37
N ILE A 123 6.69 -10.55 -10.82
CA ILE A 123 7.57 -9.43 -10.48
C ILE A 123 8.50 -9.81 -9.33
N PHE A 124 7.98 -10.43 -8.26
CA PHE A 124 8.80 -10.91 -7.15
C PHE A 124 9.88 -11.90 -7.60
N ALA A 125 9.55 -12.79 -8.53
CA ALA A 125 10.49 -13.78 -9.06
C ALA A 125 11.67 -13.17 -9.84
N GLN A 126 11.52 -11.94 -10.35
CA GLN A 126 12.59 -11.22 -11.05
C GLN A 126 13.55 -10.49 -10.11
N ILE A 127 13.23 -10.37 -8.82
CA ILE A 127 14.06 -9.65 -7.86
C ILE A 127 15.10 -10.61 -7.26
N ASP A 128 16.39 -10.36 -7.55
CA ASP A 128 17.46 -11.06 -6.87
C ASP A 128 17.63 -10.54 -5.44
N THR A 129 17.14 -11.32 -4.49
CA THR A 129 17.20 -10.94 -3.06
C THR A 129 18.61 -10.85 -2.49
N ALA A 130 19.61 -11.48 -3.15
CA ALA A 130 21.00 -11.39 -2.72
C ALA A 130 21.58 -9.99 -2.95
N SER A 131 21.11 -9.29 -3.97
CA SER A 131 21.56 -7.95 -4.36
C SER A 131 20.84 -6.80 -3.64
N LEU A 132 19.80 -7.10 -2.85
CA LEU A 132 19.04 -6.10 -2.12
C LEU A 132 19.82 -5.50 -0.95
N THR A 133 19.67 -4.20 -0.73
CA THR A 133 20.10 -3.54 0.51
C THR A 133 19.28 -4.06 1.71
N LEU A 134 19.73 -3.76 2.93
CA LEU A 134 19.03 -4.19 4.14
C LEU A 134 17.57 -3.70 4.16
N ASP A 135 17.35 -2.40 3.94
CA ASP A 135 16.01 -1.81 3.89
C ASP A 135 15.12 -2.45 2.79
N GLN A 136 15.72 -2.73 1.63
CA GLN A 136 15.03 -3.41 0.54
C GLN A 136 14.66 -4.85 0.88
N LYS A 137 15.52 -5.57 1.64
CA LYS A 137 15.20 -6.91 2.14
C LYS A 137 14.02 -6.88 3.10
N VAL A 138 14.01 -5.94 4.04
CA VAL A 138 12.87 -5.75 4.97
C VAL A 138 11.60 -5.50 4.15
N TYR A 139 11.65 -4.56 3.19
CA TYR A 139 10.48 -4.27 2.36
C TYR A 139 10.06 -5.47 1.50
N TRP A 140 11.01 -6.24 0.96
CA TRP A 140 10.70 -7.46 0.19
C TRP A 140 9.97 -8.51 1.04
N TYR A 141 10.44 -8.76 2.27
CA TYR A 141 9.78 -9.71 3.18
C TYR A 141 8.38 -9.23 3.58
N ASP A 142 8.22 -7.94 3.88
CA ASP A 142 6.93 -7.35 4.21
C ASP A 142 5.95 -7.46 3.03
N ALA A 143 6.39 -7.12 1.83
CA ALA A 143 5.61 -7.22 0.61
C ALA A 143 5.21 -8.68 0.28
N ARG A 144 6.13 -9.64 0.47
CA ARG A 144 5.83 -11.07 0.27
C ARG A 144 4.88 -11.61 1.33
N GLN A 145 5.01 -11.18 2.58
CA GLN A 145 4.07 -11.53 3.64
C GLN A 145 2.65 -11.05 3.31
N LYS A 146 2.53 -9.77 2.92
CA LYS A 146 1.24 -9.22 2.50
C LYS A 146 0.66 -9.98 1.30
N PHE A 147 1.48 -10.23 0.28
CA PHE A 147 1.08 -11.02 -0.89
C PHE A 147 0.51 -12.38 -0.49
N LEU A 148 1.21 -13.15 0.35
CA LEU A 148 0.76 -14.47 0.78
C LEU A 148 -0.52 -14.39 1.60
N HIS A 149 -0.65 -13.39 2.47
CA HIS A 149 -1.86 -13.18 3.28
C HIS A 149 -3.07 -12.89 2.38
N ASP A 150 -2.96 -11.88 1.52
CA ASP A 150 -4.05 -11.45 0.63
C ASP A 150 -4.42 -12.59 -0.36
N TYR A 151 -3.42 -13.28 -0.90
CA TYR A 151 -3.65 -14.43 -1.79
C TYR A 151 -4.33 -15.59 -1.04
N GLN A 152 -3.94 -15.88 0.19
CA GLN A 152 -4.56 -16.92 1.01
C GLN A 152 -6.04 -16.60 1.29
N GLU A 153 -6.37 -15.34 1.61
CA GLU A 153 -7.76 -14.90 1.78
C GLU A 153 -8.57 -15.05 0.47
N TYR A 154 -7.98 -14.67 -0.66
CA TYR A 154 -8.60 -14.83 -1.97
C TYR A 154 -8.87 -16.30 -2.31
N VAL A 155 -7.94 -17.19 -2.04
CA VAL A 155 -8.00 -18.63 -2.38
C VAL A 155 -8.93 -19.40 -1.45
N THR A 156 -9.07 -19.04 -0.16
CA THR A 156 -10.02 -19.67 0.77
C THR A 156 -11.47 -19.54 0.31
N THR A 157 -11.78 -18.55 -0.51
CA THR A 157 -13.09 -18.37 -1.15
C THR A 157 -13.25 -19.18 -2.44
N SER A 158 -12.17 -19.78 -2.95
CA SER A 158 -12.12 -20.59 -4.17
C SER A 158 -11.53 -21.98 -3.86
N SER A 159 -11.86 -23.01 -4.65
CA SER A 159 -11.39 -24.40 -4.44
C SER A 159 -9.92 -24.62 -4.85
N ILE A 160 -9.05 -23.63 -4.67
CA ILE A 160 -7.63 -23.68 -5.06
C ILE A 160 -6.79 -24.04 -3.83
N GLU A 161 -5.65 -24.74 -4.03
CA GLU A 161 -4.72 -25.07 -2.95
C GLU A 161 -4.16 -23.80 -2.28
N VAL A 162 -4.28 -23.74 -0.95
CA VAL A 162 -3.83 -22.60 -0.14
C VAL A 162 -2.31 -22.64 0.01
N PRO A 163 -1.58 -21.53 -0.18
CA PRO A 163 -0.15 -21.47 0.13
C PRO A 163 0.13 -21.83 1.60
N ASP A 164 1.27 -22.44 1.85
CA ASP A 164 1.67 -22.85 3.20
C ASP A 164 1.81 -21.64 4.14
N ALA A 165 0.90 -21.55 5.10
CA ALA A 165 0.89 -20.48 6.10
C ALA A 165 2.23 -20.35 6.88
N SER A 166 3.03 -21.41 6.94
CA SER A 166 4.37 -21.38 7.55
C SER A 166 5.34 -20.41 6.85
N GLN A 167 5.08 -20.07 5.58
CA GLN A 167 5.90 -19.10 4.85
C GLN A 167 5.72 -17.68 5.40
N ILE A 168 4.50 -17.31 5.79
CA ILE A 168 4.20 -16.00 6.39
C ILE A 168 5.01 -15.83 7.68
N THR A 169 4.97 -16.84 8.56
CA THR A 169 5.75 -16.82 9.81
C THR A 169 7.24 -16.72 9.55
N ARG A 170 7.76 -17.47 8.58
CA ARG A 170 9.19 -17.39 8.21
C ARG A 170 9.60 -15.99 7.74
N TYR A 171 8.75 -15.27 7.01
CA TYR A 171 9.05 -13.90 6.59
C TYR A 171 9.03 -12.94 7.78
N GLN A 172 8.08 -13.09 8.72
CA GLN A 172 8.05 -12.31 9.96
C GLN A 172 9.33 -12.51 10.78
N ASP A 173 9.76 -13.76 10.96
CA ASP A 173 10.99 -14.08 11.68
C ASP A 173 12.21 -13.45 11.02
N ARG A 174 12.29 -13.45 9.68
CA ARG A 174 13.39 -12.81 8.95
C ARG A 174 13.41 -11.30 9.08
N ILE A 175 12.24 -10.65 9.11
CA ILE A 175 12.15 -9.20 9.39
C ILE A 175 12.70 -8.92 10.80
N LEU A 176 12.27 -9.70 11.78
CA LEU A 176 12.71 -9.54 13.18
C LEU A 176 14.22 -9.77 13.34
N GLU A 177 14.78 -10.79 12.70
CA GLU A 177 16.24 -11.03 12.69
C GLU A 177 17.00 -9.81 12.14
N ILE A 178 16.61 -9.32 10.97
CA ILE A 178 17.26 -8.20 10.30
C ILE A 178 17.17 -6.92 11.13
N THR A 179 15.99 -6.63 11.70
CA THR A 179 15.76 -5.40 12.47
C THR A 179 16.35 -5.46 13.89
N SER A 180 16.52 -6.65 14.46
CA SER A 180 17.15 -6.80 15.79
C SER A 180 18.67 -6.62 15.77
N ASP A 181 19.32 -7.01 14.67
CA ASP A 181 20.77 -6.85 14.50
C ASP A 181 21.21 -5.38 14.34
N ASP A 182 20.28 -4.50 13.90
CA ASP A 182 20.53 -3.06 13.73
C ASP A 182 20.19 -2.20 14.97
N MET A 183 19.64 -2.79 16.05
CA MET A 183 19.42 -2.04 17.29
C MET A 183 20.71 -2.02 18.12
N PRO A 184 21.33 -0.82 18.30
CA PRO A 184 22.45 -0.72 19.23
C PRO A 184 21.95 -1.11 20.62
N LEU A 185 22.63 -2.08 21.24
CA LEU A 185 22.42 -2.40 22.65
C LEU A 185 22.77 -1.15 23.48
N ASN A 186 21.73 -0.44 23.93
CA ASN A 186 21.88 0.64 24.93
C ASN A 186 21.99 0.05 26.32
#